data_cf6e469d794a98723d4efb546225e7b8
#
_entry.id   cf6e469d794a98723d4efb546225e7b8
#
_cell.length_a   1.000
_cell.length_b   1.000
_cell.length_c   1.000
_cell.angle_alpha   90.00
_cell.angle_beta   90.00
_cell.angle_gamma   90.00
#
_symmetry.space_group_name_H-M   'P 1'
#
loop_
_entity.id
_entity.type
_entity.pdbx_description
1 polymer ?
#
loop_
_entity_poly.entity_id
_entity_poly.type
_entity_poly.pdbx_seq_one_letter_code
_entity_poly.pdbx_strand_id
1 'polypeptide(L)'
;MPILLCFAAGLASETPSLARISRFSTVVALLLLAAAYALIPYSRPVLAPVSLGEGSSWQGDVCLQSHPSTCAPAAAATLLRLSGIEAGEQELVRACLTSSYGTEPLGLYRGLALSTRGPLVPRVADSDPLAWERRGELPNIALVRFETPSREDHVLARHERRGSLRWLLGPRSEGHAIVVLGQDGDGNWQIADPAIGTTTWSRDEFLGRFTGDAIYLANTR
;
A
#
# COMPACT_ATOMS: atom_id res chain seq x y z
N MET A 1 7.15 -0.92 14.97
CA MET A 1 8.59 -1.08 15.29
C MET A 1 9.24 0.21 15.82
N PRO A 2 9.24 1.39 15.14
CA PRO A 2 9.93 2.58 15.67
C PRO A 2 9.49 3.00 17.07
N ILE A 3 8.18 2.92 17.36
CA ILE A 3 7.61 3.26 18.68
C ILE A 3 8.18 2.35 19.79
N LEU A 4 8.33 1.06 19.51
CA LEU A 4 8.91 0.12 20.47
C LEU A 4 10.40 0.40 20.72
N LEU A 5 11.14 0.84 19.69
CA LEU A 5 12.55 1.23 19.83
C LEU A 5 12.70 2.51 20.64
N CYS A 6 11.83 3.50 20.44
CA CYS A 6 11.81 4.72 21.25
C CYS A 6 11.42 4.41 22.72
N PHE A 7 10.47 3.51 22.95
CA PHE A 7 10.09 3.06 24.29
C PHE A 7 11.25 2.32 24.97
N ALA A 8 11.95 1.41 24.25
CA ALA A 8 13.13 0.71 24.75
C ALA A 8 14.28 1.68 25.07
N ALA A 9 14.45 2.75 24.27
CA ALA A 9 15.44 3.80 24.56
C ALA A 9 15.09 4.55 25.86
N GLY A 10 13.81 4.85 26.11
CA GLY A 10 13.33 5.43 27.37
C GLY A 10 13.62 4.52 28.57
N LEU A 11 13.30 3.24 28.47
CA LEU A 11 13.60 2.26 29.53
C LEU A 11 15.10 2.14 29.80
N ALA A 12 15.93 2.14 28.75
CA ALA A 12 17.38 2.06 28.88
C ALA A 12 17.95 3.29 29.60
N SER A 13 17.34 4.48 29.46
CA SER A 13 17.76 5.69 30.15
C SER A 13 17.55 5.63 31.67
N GLU A 14 16.54 4.89 32.13
CA GLU A 14 16.15 4.75 33.54
C GLU A 14 16.84 3.58 34.25
N THR A 15 17.63 2.75 33.54
CA THR A 15 18.24 1.54 34.12
C THR A 15 19.47 1.87 34.97
N PRO A 16 19.42 1.77 36.33
CA PRO A 16 20.51 2.22 37.20
C PRO A 16 21.75 1.31 37.17
N SER A 17 21.62 0.07 36.70
CA SER A 17 22.70 -0.92 36.65
C SER A 17 23.72 -0.69 35.52
N LEU A 18 23.40 0.13 34.53
CA LEU A 18 24.32 0.43 33.42
C LEU A 18 25.18 1.64 33.74
N ALA A 19 26.46 1.60 33.40
CA ALA A 19 27.35 2.76 33.46
C ALA A 19 26.78 3.90 32.60
N ARG A 20 26.94 5.17 33.03
CA ARG A 20 26.35 6.34 32.34
C ARG A 20 26.68 6.40 30.84
N ILE A 21 27.92 6.09 30.46
CA ILE A 21 28.36 6.06 29.06
C ILE A 21 27.66 4.96 28.27
N SER A 22 27.51 3.75 28.86
CA SER A 22 26.82 2.62 28.21
C SER A 22 25.34 2.94 28.00
N ARG A 23 24.66 3.55 28.97
CA ARG A 23 23.26 4.00 28.81
C ARG A 23 23.11 4.99 27.68
N PHE A 24 23.94 6.01 27.65
CA PHE A 24 23.90 7.02 26.59
C PHE A 24 24.10 6.39 25.20
N SER A 25 25.11 5.54 25.04
CA SER A 25 25.37 4.84 23.77
C SER A 25 24.20 3.96 23.36
N THR A 26 23.58 3.23 24.30
CA THR A 26 22.40 2.38 24.00
C THR A 26 21.20 3.20 23.56
N VAL A 27 20.91 4.30 24.25
CA VAL A 27 19.80 5.21 23.90
C VAL A 27 20.02 5.79 22.49
N VAL A 28 21.22 6.30 22.22
CA VAL A 28 21.56 6.86 20.91
C VAL A 28 21.44 5.79 19.81
N ALA A 29 21.96 4.58 20.03
CA ALA A 29 21.86 3.49 19.07
C ALA A 29 20.40 3.10 18.76
N LEU A 30 19.56 3.01 19.79
CA LEU A 30 18.14 2.69 19.61
C LEU A 30 17.39 3.80 18.86
N LEU A 31 17.68 5.07 19.16
CA LEU A 31 17.08 6.21 18.46
C LEU A 31 17.53 6.27 16.98
N LEU A 32 18.82 6.01 16.71
CA LEU A 32 19.33 5.93 15.34
C LEU A 32 18.67 4.78 14.57
N LEU A 33 18.50 3.63 15.20
CA LEU A 33 17.82 2.49 14.60
C LEU A 33 16.34 2.79 14.33
N ALA A 34 15.66 3.47 15.25
CA ALA A 34 14.29 3.91 15.06
C ALA A 34 14.15 4.90 13.90
N ALA A 35 15.06 5.88 13.83
CA ALA A 35 15.12 6.86 12.75
C ALA A 35 15.42 6.19 11.40
N ALA A 36 16.41 5.29 11.35
CA ALA A 36 16.73 4.52 10.15
C ALA A 36 15.52 3.72 9.65
N TYR A 37 14.82 3.04 10.56
CA TYR A 37 13.62 2.28 10.22
C TYR A 37 12.48 3.19 9.71
N ALA A 38 12.29 4.36 10.30
CA ALA A 38 11.27 5.33 9.87
C ALA A 38 11.58 5.92 8.48
N LEU A 39 12.86 5.98 8.09
CA LEU A 39 13.29 6.50 6.80
C LEU A 39 13.21 5.47 5.65
N ILE A 40 13.08 4.17 5.95
CA ILE A 40 13.01 3.11 4.92
C ILE A 40 11.95 3.38 3.86
N PRO A 41 10.68 3.73 4.17
CA PRO A 41 9.67 3.99 3.15
C PRO A 41 10.03 5.13 2.19
N TYR A 42 10.73 6.15 2.69
CA TYR A 42 11.16 7.29 1.89
C TYR A 42 12.41 6.99 1.04
N SER A 43 13.26 6.09 1.49
CA SER A 43 14.47 5.69 0.75
C SER A 43 14.17 4.69 -0.37
N ARG A 44 13.11 3.86 -0.25
CA ARG A 44 12.76 2.84 -1.23
C ARG A 44 12.57 3.37 -2.66
N PRO A 45 11.80 4.45 -2.92
CA PRO A 45 11.64 4.99 -4.28
C PRO A 45 12.95 5.48 -4.91
N VAL A 46 13.91 5.90 -4.08
CA VAL A 46 15.23 6.38 -4.54
C VAL A 46 16.16 5.20 -4.82
N LEU A 47 16.18 4.21 -3.92
CA LEU A 47 17.07 3.05 -4.02
C LEU A 47 16.58 1.99 -5.02
N ALA A 48 15.29 1.93 -5.26
CA ALA A 48 14.64 0.98 -6.14
C ALA A 48 13.51 1.67 -6.93
N PRO A 49 13.83 2.61 -7.82
CA PRO A 49 12.85 3.36 -8.57
C PRO A 49 12.05 2.45 -9.51
N VAL A 50 10.83 2.86 -9.82
CA VAL A 50 10.00 2.26 -10.87
C VAL A 50 10.24 3.00 -12.16
N SER A 51 10.55 2.26 -13.23
CA SER A 51 10.59 2.80 -14.59
C SER A 51 9.18 2.75 -15.17
N LEU A 52 8.59 3.92 -15.36
CA LEU A 52 7.25 4.06 -15.94
C LEU A 52 7.35 4.24 -17.45
N GLY A 53 6.35 3.73 -18.19
CA GLY A 53 6.13 4.08 -19.60
C GLY A 53 5.65 5.55 -19.74
N GLU A 54 5.55 6.01 -20.96
CA GLU A 54 5.01 7.34 -21.27
C GLU A 54 3.48 7.36 -21.07
N GLY A 55 3.01 8.22 -20.18
CA GLY A 55 1.59 8.45 -19.92
C GLY A 55 0.88 7.37 -19.11
N SER A 56 -0.34 7.69 -18.68
CA SER A 56 -1.25 6.73 -18.05
C SER A 56 -2.16 6.12 -19.10
N SER A 57 -2.30 4.80 -19.12
CA SER A 57 -3.26 4.10 -19.97
C SER A 57 -4.60 3.98 -19.25
N TRP A 58 -5.69 4.26 -19.95
CA TRP A 58 -7.04 4.23 -19.40
C TRP A 58 -7.97 3.33 -20.21
N GLN A 59 -8.76 2.52 -19.52
CA GLN A 59 -9.88 1.77 -20.09
C GLN A 59 -11.19 2.29 -19.46
N GLY A 60 -11.87 3.20 -20.15
CA GLY A 60 -12.95 3.97 -19.53
C GLY A 60 -12.43 4.80 -18.36
N ASP A 61 -12.97 4.57 -17.18
CA ASP A 61 -12.53 5.23 -15.93
C ASP A 61 -11.46 4.47 -15.16
N VAL A 62 -11.02 3.30 -15.67
CA VAL A 62 -9.99 2.48 -15.02
C VAL A 62 -8.62 2.84 -15.54
N CYS A 63 -7.75 3.30 -14.66
CA CYS A 63 -6.33 3.49 -14.93
C CYS A 63 -5.62 2.14 -14.93
N LEU A 64 -5.01 1.78 -16.06
CA LEU A 64 -4.23 0.55 -16.16
C LEU A 64 -2.80 0.80 -15.68
N GLN A 65 -2.29 -0.13 -14.87
CA GLN A 65 -0.92 -0.05 -14.37
C GLN A 65 0.11 -0.21 -15.50
N SER A 66 1.11 0.65 -15.52
CA SER A 66 2.19 0.58 -16.51
C SER A 66 3.35 -0.34 -16.10
N HIS A 67 3.36 -0.78 -14.83
CA HIS A 67 4.40 -1.64 -14.26
C HIS A 67 3.79 -2.60 -13.22
N PRO A 68 4.31 -3.83 -13.04
CA PRO A 68 3.79 -4.78 -12.06
C PRO A 68 3.73 -4.28 -10.61
N SER A 69 4.52 -3.28 -10.25
CA SER A 69 4.57 -2.69 -8.90
C SER A 69 3.69 -1.45 -8.73
N THR A 70 2.91 -1.04 -9.74
CA THR A 70 2.14 0.22 -9.72
C THR A 70 0.62 0.01 -9.63
N CYS A 71 0.16 -1.15 -9.22
CA CYS A 71 -1.27 -1.42 -9.02
C CYS A 71 -1.92 -0.40 -8.06
N ALA A 72 -1.27 -0.08 -6.93
CA ALA A 72 -1.82 0.85 -5.95
C ALA A 72 -1.91 2.30 -6.46
N PRO A 73 -0.88 2.91 -7.11
CA PRO A 73 -1.03 4.20 -7.78
C PRO A 73 -2.10 4.21 -8.86
N ALA A 74 -2.20 3.18 -9.70
CA ALA A 74 -3.21 3.10 -10.73
C ALA A 74 -4.63 2.95 -10.15
N ALA A 75 -4.80 2.13 -9.09
CA ALA A 75 -6.06 2.07 -8.33
C ALA A 75 -6.40 3.43 -7.70
N ALA A 76 -5.41 4.15 -7.15
CA ALA A 76 -5.62 5.50 -6.62
C ALA A 76 -6.05 6.50 -7.70
N ALA A 77 -5.45 6.44 -8.91
CA ALA A 77 -5.87 7.26 -10.04
C ALA A 77 -7.33 6.99 -10.41
N THR A 78 -7.72 5.73 -10.47
CA THR A 78 -9.11 5.30 -10.72
C THR A 78 -10.06 5.86 -9.65
N LEU A 79 -9.76 5.67 -8.35
CA LEU A 79 -10.62 6.14 -7.26
C LEU A 79 -10.76 7.68 -7.26
N LEU A 80 -9.67 8.41 -7.49
CA LEU A 80 -9.67 9.87 -7.59
C LEU A 80 -10.54 10.34 -8.76
N ARG A 81 -10.40 9.72 -9.95
CA ARG A 81 -11.20 10.05 -11.14
C ARG A 81 -12.69 9.81 -10.90
N LEU A 82 -13.07 8.68 -10.28
CA LEU A 82 -14.45 8.39 -9.88
C LEU A 82 -14.99 9.43 -8.86
N SER A 83 -14.10 10.11 -8.16
CA SER A 83 -14.43 11.20 -7.21
C SER A 83 -14.30 12.59 -7.83
N GLY A 84 -14.12 12.71 -9.16
CA GLY A 84 -14.02 13.98 -9.88
C GLY A 84 -12.66 14.67 -9.77
N ILE A 85 -11.60 13.95 -9.37
CA ILE A 85 -10.24 14.48 -9.23
C ILE A 85 -9.34 13.83 -10.29
N GLU A 86 -8.78 14.67 -11.16
CA GLU A 86 -7.82 14.20 -12.18
C GLU A 86 -6.41 14.03 -11.57
N ALA A 87 -5.90 12.81 -11.65
CA ALA A 87 -4.53 12.47 -11.26
C ALA A 87 -4.05 11.28 -12.08
N GLY A 88 -2.81 11.33 -12.56
CA GLY A 88 -2.22 10.24 -13.35
C GLY A 88 -1.40 9.27 -12.48
N GLU A 89 -1.21 8.05 -12.99
CA GLU A 89 -0.39 7.03 -12.34
C GLU A 89 1.01 7.55 -11.98
N GLN A 90 1.67 8.29 -12.90
CA GLN A 90 3.03 8.82 -12.69
C GLN A 90 3.12 9.79 -11.51
N GLU A 91 2.12 10.65 -11.33
CA GLU A 91 2.04 11.56 -10.20
C GLU A 91 1.87 10.78 -8.90
N LEU A 92 0.96 9.79 -8.92
CA LEU A 92 0.64 8.98 -7.76
C LEU A 92 1.76 8.01 -7.37
N VAL A 93 2.58 7.53 -8.29
CA VAL A 93 3.79 6.75 -7.97
C VAL A 93 4.69 7.53 -7.01
N ARG A 94 4.89 8.82 -7.23
CA ARG A 94 5.68 9.69 -6.35
C ARG A 94 4.96 9.99 -5.04
N ALA A 95 3.66 10.33 -5.13
CA ALA A 95 2.85 10.65 -3.96
C ALA A 95 2.71 9.47 -3.00
N CYS A 96 2.57 8.25 -3.53
CA CYS A 96 2.45 6.99 -2.77
C CYS A 96 3.79 6.41 -2.32
N LEU A 97 4.94 7.02 -2.65
CA LEU A 97 6.27 6.47 -2.37
C LEU A 97 6.45 5.05 -2.94
N THR A 98 5.95 4.83 -4.15
CA THR A 98 6.02 3.54 -4.83
C THR A 98 7.45 3.24 -5.26
N SER A 99 7.85 2.00 -5.09
CA SER A 99 9.15 1.47 -5.52
C SER A 99 8.96 0.24 -6.40
N SER A 100 10.03 -0.32 -6.93
CA SER A 100 9.98 -1.61 -7.66
C SER A 100 9.51 -2.79 -6.79
N TYR A 101 9.42 -2.60 -5.47
CA TYR A 101 8.85 -3.56 -4.50
C TYR A 101 7.35 -3.36 -4.25
N GLY A 102 6.71 -2.38 -4.90
CA GLY A 102 5.31 -2.01 -4.70
C GLY A 102 5.13 -0.77 -3.83
N THR A 103 3.90 -0.60 -3.37
CA THR A 103 3.44 0.50 -2.52
C THR A 103 2.99 -0.04 -1.16
N GLU A 104 3.51 0.53 -0.08
CA GLU A 104 3.02 0.22 1.27
C GLU A 104 1.62 0.82 1.49
N PRO A 105 0.73 0.20 2.29
CA PRO A 105 -0.60 0.73 2.55
C PRO A 105 -0.61 2.18 3.06
N LEU A 106 0.33 2.55 3.94
CA LEU A 106 0.49 3.93 4.40
C LEU A 106 0.96 4.87 3.29
N GLY A 107 1.74 4.37 2.32
CA GLY A 107 2.13 5.11 1.13
C GLY A 107 0.92 5.42 0.23
N LEU A 108 0.05 4.44 0.02
CA LEU A 108 -1.21 4.62 -0.71
C LEU A 108 -2.11 5.67 -0.02
N TYR A 109 -2.31 5.54 1.30
CA TYR A 109 -3.07 6.51 2.10
C TYR A 109 -2.48 7.92 1.96
N ARG A 110 -1.16 8.06 2.07
CA ARG A 110 -0.44 9.32 1.89
C ARG A 110 -0.67 9.91 0.49
N GLY A 111 -0.55 9.09 -0.56
CA GLY A 111 -0.78 9.52 -1.93
C GLY A 111 -2.17 10.07 -2.14
N LEU A 112 -3.19 9.38 -1.66
CA LEU A 112 -4.58 9.86 -1.67
C LEU A 112 -4.74 11.16 -0.88
N ALA A 113 -4.18 11.25 0.33
CA ALA A 113 -4.27 12.44 1.17
C ALA A 113 -3.61 13.69 0.55
N LEU A 114 -2.53 13.50 -0.21
CA LEU A 114 -1.88 14.60 -0.93
C LEU A 114 -2.62 15.03 -2.20
N SER A 115 -3.34 14.10 -2.82
CA SER A 115 -4.05 14.32 -4.09
C SER A 115 -5.48 14.80 -3.87
N THR A 116 -6.09 14.52 -2.71
CA THR A 116 -7.43 15.04 -2.37
C THR A 116 -7.36 16.50 -1.98
N ARG A 117 -8.32 17.27 -2.47
CA ARG A 117 -8.48 18.70 -2.16
C ARG A 117 -9.93 18.98 -1.74
N GLY A 118 -10.11 20.00 -0.92
CA GLY A 118 -11.43 20.39 -0.45
C GLY A 118 -11.99 19.43 0.61
N PRO A 119 -13.26 19.03 0.51
CA PRO A 119 -13.93 18.27 1.56
C PRO A 119 -13.60 16.77 1.56
N LEU A 120 -12.88 16.25 0.54
CA LEU A 120 -12.58 14.83 0.44
C LEU A 120 -11.32 14.46 1.22
N VAL A 121 -11.41 13.42 2.02
CA VAL A 121 -10.27 12.85 2.77
C VAL A 121 -10.27 11.32 2.68
N PRO A 122 -9.10 10.67 2.59
CA PRO A 122 -9.03 9.22 2.65
C PRO A 122 -9.39 8.72 4.07
N ARG A 123 -10.15 7.64 4.11
CA ARG A 123 -10.55 6.92 5.32
C ARG A 123 -10.32 5.43 5.12
N VAL A 124 -9.99 4.74 6.20
CA VAL A 124 -9.97 3.27 6.21
C VAL A 124 -11.41 2.78 6.27
N ALA A 125 -11.78 1.88 5.38
CA ALA A 125 -13.09 1.27 5.35
C ALA A 125 -13.23 0.20 6.46
N ASP A 126 -14.46 -0.19 6.74
CA ASP A 126 -14.72 -1.29 7.67
C ASP A 126 -14.06 -2.60 7.17
N SER A 127 -13.60 -3.41 8.08
CA SER A 127 -12.98 -4.71 7.74
C SER A 127 -14.00 -5.75 7.25
N ASP A 128 -15.30 -5.50 7.44
CA ASP A 128 -16.39 -6.30 6.86
C ASP A 128 -16.84 -5.69 5.52
N PRO A 129 -16.48 -6.29 4.37
CA PRO A 129 -16.88 -5.77 3.06
C PRO A 129 -18.39 -5.69 2.85
N LEU A 130 -19.15 -6.54 3.52
CA LEU A 130 -20.61 -6.56 3.40
C LEU A 130 -21.29 -5.34 4.05
N ALA A 131 -20.55 -4.58 4.85
CA ALA A 131 -21.02 -3.36 5.45
C ALA A 131 -20.80 -2.12 4.55
N TRP A 132 -19.90 -2.17 3.56
CA TRP A 132 -19.44 -0.99 2.81
C TRP A 132 -20.55 -0.23 2.11
N GLU A 133 -21.45 -0.92 1.41
CA GLU A 133 -22.56 -0.27 0.70
C GLU A 133 -23.47 0.48 1.68
N ARG A 134 -23.87 -0.16 2.78
CA ARG A 134 -24.72 0.48 3.81
C ARG A 134 -24.05 1.65 4.50
N ARG A 135 -22.71 1.65 4.59
CA ARG A 135 -21.91 2.70 5.22
C ARG A 135 -21.49 3.81 4.26
N GLY A 136 -21.74 3.64 2.95
CA GLY A 136 -21.29 4.59 1.95
C GLY A 136 -19.76 4.61 1.79
N GLU A 137 -19.11 3.44 1.94
CA GLU A 137 -17.67 3.26 1.85
C GLU A 137 -17.23 2.75 0.46
N LEU A 138 -18.12 2.82 -0.52
CA LEU A 138 -17.85 2.53 -1.92
C LEU A 138 -17.93 3.80 -2.78
N PRO A 139 -17.16 3.91 -3.88
CA PRO A 139 -16.07 2.98 -4.24
C PRO A 139 -14.88 3.08 -3.27
N ASN A 140 -14.12 1.99 -3.15
CA ASN A 140 -12.91 1.95 -2.33
C ASN A 140 -11.77 1.19 -3.01
N ILE A 141 -10.54 1.38 -2.53
CA ILE A 141 -9.39 0.57 -2.92
C ILE A 141 -9.25 -0.53 -1.88
N ALA A 142 -9.45 -1.77 -2.29
CA ALA A 142 -9.22 -2.95 -1.45
C ALA A 142 -7.87 -3.58 -1.76
N LEU A 143 -7.16 -4.00 -0.71
CA LEU A 143 -5.95 -4.80 -0.84
C LEU A 143 -6.32 -6.27 -0.87
N VAL A 144 -5.85 -6.96 -1.90
CA VAL A 144 -6.13 -8.37 -2.12
C VAL A 144 -4.84 -9.15 -2.28
N ARG A 145 -4.90 -10.46 -2.04
CA ARG A 145 -3.80 -11.39 -2.26
C ARG A 145 -4.23 -12.46 -3.24
N PHE A 146 -3.41 -12.69 -4.25
CA PHE A 146 -3.56 -13.87 -5.10
C PHE A 146 -2.81 -15.03 -4.45
N GLU A 147 -3.42 -16.22 -4.44
CA GLU A 147 -2.70 -17.42 -4.07
C GLU A 147 -1.57 -17.63 -5.07
N THR A 148 -0.36 -17.77 -4.56
CA THR A 148 0.84 -17.94 -5.40
C THR A 148 0.73 -19.26 -6.15
N PRO A 149 0.90 -19.29 -7.47
CA PRO A 149 1.04 -20.56 -8.19
C PRO A 149 2.29 -21.28 -7.72
N SER A 150 2.10 -22.53 -7.34
CA SER A 150 3.04 -23.63 -7.18
C SER A 150 4.50 -23.39 -6.70
N ARG A 151 4.95 -24.40 -5.96
CA ARG A 151 6.26 -24.66 -5.34
C ARG A 151 7.50 -24.35 -6.23
N GLU A 152 7.35 -24.29 -7.54
CA GLU A 152 8.43 -24.03 -8.50
C GLU A 152 8.87 -22.56 -8.57
N ASP A 153 7.93 -21.62 -8.44
CA ASP A 153 8.24 -20.19 -8.41
C ASP A 153 8.99 -19.77 -7.15
N HIS A 154 8.81 -20.51 -6.05
CA HIS A 154 9.56 -20.30 -4.81
C HIS A 154 11.07 -20.65 -4.95
N VAL A 155 11.45 -21.55 -5.85
CA VAL A 155 12.86 -21.93 -6.07
C VAL A 155 13.59 -20.85 -6.84
N LEU A 156 12.98 -20.27 -7.88
CA LEU A 156 13.54 -19.17 -8.64
C LEU A 156 13.63 -17.89 -7.80
N ALA A 157 12.60 -17.56 -7.03
CA ALA A 157 12.61 -16.42 -6.10
C ALA A 157 13.66 -16.57 -4.99
N ARG A 158 14.01 -17.81 -4.59
CA ARG A 158 15.05 -18.10 -3.58
C ARG A 158 16.47 -17.92 -4.15
N HIS A 159 16.68 -18.18 -5.43
CA HIS A 159 18.00 -18.03 -6.07
C HIS A 159 18.36 -16.56 -6.29
N GLU A 160 17.38 -15.70 -6.61
CA GLU A 160 17.56 -14.25 -6.72
C GLU A 160 17.85 -13.55 -5.38
N ARG A 161 17.56 -14.18 -4.23
CA ARG A 161 17.71 -13.60 -2.88
C ARG A 161 19.14 -13.63 -2.32
N ARG A 162 20.08 -14.32 -2.96
CA ARG A 162 21.46 -14.42 -2.47
C ARG A 162 22.32 -13.30 -3.08
N GLY A 163 22.50 -12.21 -2.33
CA GLY A 163 23.62 -11.31 -2.60
C GLY A 163 23.34 -9.81 -2.71
N SER A 164 22.20 -9.29 -2.26
CA SER A 164 21.98 -7.86 -2.29
C SER A 164 21.31 -7.34 -1.01
N LEU A 165 21.42 -6.05 -0.76
CA LEU A 165 20.71 -5.27 0.25
C LEU A 165 19.16 -5.49 0.25
N ARG A 166 18.67 -6.39 -0.59
CA ARG A 166 17.25 -6.75 -0.79
C ARG A 166 16.57 -7.26 0.49
N TRP A 167 17.30 -7.91 1.41
CA TRP A 167 16.73 -8.35 2.68
C TRP A 167 16.26 -7.17 3.56
N LEU A 168 16.92 -6.01 3.42
CA LEU A 168 16.57 -4.78 4.14
C LEU A 168 15.32 -4.10 3.55
N LEU A 169 15.06 -4.35 2.25
CA LEU A 169 13.94 -3.73 1.52
C LEU A 169 12.64 -4.55 1.63
N GLY A 170 12.70 -5.74 2.23
CA GLY A 170 11.56 -6.63 2.42
C GLY A 170 11.20 -7.48 1.19
N PRO A 171 10.31 -8.47 1.34
CA PRO A 171 9.82 -9.27 0.22
C PRO A 171 9.00 -8.37 -0.74
N ARG A 172 8.99 -8.73 -2.03
CA ARG A 172 8.00 -8.18 -2.97
C ARG A 172 6.62 -8.46 -2.41
N SER A 173 5.77 -7.46 -2.35
CA SER A 173 4.38 -7.64 -1.97
C SER A 173 3.71 -8.57 -2.99
N GLU A 174 3.22 -9.72 -2.57
CA GLU A 174 2.31 -10.56 -3.35
C GLU A 174 0.88 -9.96 -3.34
N GLY A 175 0.73 -8.82 -2.69
CA GLY A 175 -0.51 -8.08 -2.61
C GLY A 175 -0.79 -7.31 -3.90
N HIS A 176 -2.07 -7.18 -4.23
CA HIS A 176 -2.57 -6.40 -5.34
C HIS A 176 -3.60 -5.40 -4.82
N ALA A 177 -3.67 -4.22 -5.43
CA ALA A 177 -4.64 -3.20 -5.11
C ALA A 177 -5.65 -3.10 -6.24
N ILE A 178 -6.93 -3.21 -5.93
CA ILE A 178 -8.06 -3.09 -6.85
C ILE A 178 -9.03 -2.04 -6.37
N VAL A 179 -9.86 -1.50 -7.26
CA VAL A 179 -10.98 -0.63 -6.86
C VAL A 179 -12.25 -1.44 -6.88
N VAL A 180 -12.94 -1.48 -5.74
CA VAL A 180 -14.26 -2.08 -5.61
C VAL A 180 -15.30 -0.99 -5.92
N LEU A 181 -16.07 -1.20 -6.98
CA LEU A 181 -17.05 -0.22 -7.47
C LEU A 181 -18.40 -0.38 -6.77
N GLY A 182 -18.81 -1.61 -6.50
CA GLY A 182 -20.12 -1.95 -5.92
C GLY A 182 -20.42 -3.44 -6.03
N GLN A 183 -21.66 -3.79 -5.77
CA GLN A 183 -22.20 -5.12 -6.03
C GLN A 183 -23.24 -5.06 -7.15
N ASP A 184 -23.35 -6.12 -7.96
CA ASP A 184 -24.45 -6.28 -8.91
C ASP A 184 -25.70 -6.85 -8.23
N GLY A 185 -26.80 -7.03 -9.02
CA GLY A 185 -28.06 -7.55 -8.51
C GLY A 185 -27.99 -9.00 -8.00
N ASP A 186 -26.94 -9.74 -8.37
CA ASP A 186 -26.71 -11.13 -7.96
C ASP A 186 -25.73 -11.21 -6.76
N GLY A 187 -25.24 -10.04 -6.27
CA GLY A 187 -24.33 -9.94 -5.12
C GLY A 187 -22.86 -10.20 -5.46
N ASN A 188 -22.49 -10.21 -6.75
CA ASN A 188 -21.09 -10.27 -7.16
C ASN A 188 -20.46 -8.86 -7.11
N TRP A 189 -19.17 -8.82 -6.85
CA TRP A 189 -18.42 -7.57 -6.76
C TRP A 189 -17.97 -7.08 -8.14
N GLN A 190 -18.30 -5.84 -8.45
CA GLN A 190 -17.78 -5.14 -9.62
C GLN A 190 -16.42 -4.51 -9.26
N ILE A 191 -15.40 -4.90 -9.99
CA ILE A 191 -14.01 -4.59 -9.72
C ILE A 191 -13.42 -3.82 -10.91
N ALA A 192 -12.72 -2.73 -10.62
CA ALA A 192 -11.79 -2.10 -11.54
C ALA A 192 -10.37 -2.52 -11.13
N ASP A 193 -9.81 -3.45 -11.89
CA ASP A 193 -8.49 -4.01 -11.66
C ASP A 193 -7.46 -3.28 -12.53
N PRO A 194 -6.44 -2.65 -11.95
CA PRO A 194 -5.40 -1.95 -12.70
C PRO A 194 -4.63 -2.84 -13.70
N ALA A 195 -4.64 -4.16 -13.52
CA ALA A 195 -3.92 -5.07 -14.40
C ALA A 195 -4.72 -5.45 -15.66
N ILE A 196 -6.06 -5.52 -15.57
CA ILE A 196 -6.90 -6.10 -16.63
C ILE A 196 -8.13 -5.25 -17.00
N GLY A 197 -8.41 -4.17 -16.27
CA GLY A 197 -9.62 -3.36 -16.47
C GLY A 197 -10.80 -3.82 -15.61
N THR A 198 -12.02 -3.59 -16.08
CA THR A 198 -13.23 -3.94 -15.34
C THR A 198 -13.49 -5.44 -15.38
N THR A 199 -13.77 -6.05 -14.22
CA THR A 199 -14.09 -7.46 -14.05
C THR A 199 -15.14 -7.64 -12.96
N THR A 200 -15.70 -8.86 -12.85
CA THR A 200 -16.66 -9.23 -11.81
C THR A 200 -16.13 -10.44 -11.06
N TRP A 201 -16.13 -10.35 -9.73
CA TRP A 201 -15.76 -11.47 -8.86
C TRP A 201 -16.97 -11.93 -8.07
N SER A 202 -17.11 -13.25 -7.91
CA SER A 202 -18.09 -13.78 -6.98
C SER A 202 -17.80 -13.33 -5.54
N ARG A 203 -18.81 -13.38 -4.70
CA ARG A 203 -18.66 -13.05 -3.28
C ARG A 203 -17.56 -13.86 -2.61
N ASP A 204 -17.53 -15.16 -2.83
CA ASP A 204 -16.58 -16.07 -2.20
C ASP A 204 -15.15 -15.82 -2.71
N GLU A 205 -15.01 -15.55 -4.01
CA GLU A 205 -13.73 -15.20 -4.61
C GLU A 205 -13.16 -13.91 -4.01
N PHE A 206 -13.98 -12.87 -3.88
CA PHE A 206 -13.55 -11.62 -3.28
C PHE A 206 -13.15 -11.80 -1.81
N LEU A 207 -14.01 -12.43 -1.00
CA LEU A 207 -13.75 -12.64 0.43
C LEU A 207 -12.52 -13.52 0.66
N GLY A 208 -12.27 -14.51 -0.20
CA GLY A 208 -11.08 -15.36 -0.11
C GLY A 208 -9.77 -14.64 -0.42
N ARG A 209 -9.82 -13.53 -1.18
CA ARG A 209 -8.64 -12.74 -1.57
C ARG A 209 -8.43 -11.48 -0.73
N PHE A 210 -9.48 -10.94 -0.12
CA PHE A 210 -9.42 -9.70 0.64
C PHE A 210 -8.52 -9.83 1.87
N THR A 211 -7.63 -8.87 2.09
CA THR A 211 -6.65 -8.91 3.20
C THR A 211 -7.13 -8.24 4.47
N GLY A 212 -8.29 -7.59 4.45
CA GLY A 212 -8.84 -6.84 5.58
C GLY A 212 -8.59 -5.33 5.51
N ASP A 213 -7.83 -4.85 4.52
CA ASP A 213 -7.49 -3.43 4.37
C ASP A 213 -8.17 -2.83 3.14
N ALA A 214 -8.94 -1.76 3.33
CA ALA A 214 -9.50 -0.96 2.25
C ALA A 214 -9.51 0.54 2.60
N ILE A 215 -9.44 1.40 1.57
CA ILE A 215 -9.41 2.85 1.71
C ILE A 215 -10.43 3.46 0.75
N TYR A 216 -11.29 4.35 1.25
CA TYR A 216 -12.25 5.13 0.48
C TYR A 216 -12.06 6.62 0.69
N LEU A 217 -12.73 7.44 -0.13
CA LEU A 217 -12.75 8.89 0.02
C LEU A 217 -14.07 9.33 0.66
N ALA A 218 -13.97 9.97 1.81
CA ALA A 218 -15.11 10.49 2.55
C ALA A 218 -15.14 12.02 2.50
N ASN A 219 -16.36 12.60 2.51
CA ASN A 219 -16.52 14.03 2.72
C ASN A 219 -16.20 14.39 4.19
N THR A 220 -15.36 15.40 4.40
CA THR A 220 -15.24 16.06 5.71
C THR A 220 -16.53 16.81 5.98
N ARG A 221 -17.25 16.40 7.01
CA ARG A 221 -18.38 17.19 7.54
C ARG A 221 -17.86 18.36 8.36
#